data_334505c424edbaba0aea270ec24d925d
#
_entry.id   334505c424edbaba0aea270ec24d925d
#
_cell.length_a   1.000
_cell.length_b   1.000
_cell.length_c   1.000
_cell.angle_alpha   90.00
_cell.angle_beta   90.00
_cell.angle_gamma   90.00
#
_symmetry.space_group_name_H-M   'P 1'
#
loop_
_entity.id
_entity.type
_entity.pdbx_description
1 polymer ?
#
loop_
_entity_poly.entity_id
_entity_poly.type
_entity_poly.pdbx_seq_one_letter_code
_entity_poly.pdbx_strand_id
1 'polypeptide(L)'
;VTGFLTLEIRQGVGHDTVSAHLESIPEVLEVFTITGAGDLWCRCVARSNADLQRVIDSVVAVEGIVRTATVIALATQIPHRIVPLLQAAVETE
;
A
#
# COMPACT_ATOMS: atom_id res chain seq x y z
N VAL A 1 -4.63 -11.95 5.03
CA VAL A 1 -3.58 -11.82 4.02
C VAL A 1 -3.29 -10.35 3.79
N THR A 2 -2.02 -9.98 3.88
CA THR A 2 -1.58 -8.60 3.65
C THR A 2 -0.74 -8.55 2.37
N GLY A 3 -1.08 -7.61 1.50
CA GLY A 3 -0.35 -7.36 0.27
C GLY A 3 0.22 -5.95 0.25
N PHE A 4 1.40 -5.81 -0.36
CA PHE A 4 2.02 -4.53 -0.63
C PHE A 4 2.16 -4.37 -2.12
N LEU A 5 1.66 -3.25 -2.64
CA LEU A 5 1.68 -2.97 -4.06
C LEU A 5 2.48 -1.70 -4.33
N THR A 6 3.38 -1.77 -5.32
CA THR A 6 3.92 -0.54 -5.91
C THR A 6 3.12 -0.25 -7.17
N LEU A 7 2.76 1.02 -7.33
CA LEU A 7 1.95 1.48 -8.46
C LEU A 7 2.72 2.54 -9.22
N GLU A 8 2.89 2.33 -10.51
CA GLU A 8 3.51 3.30 -11.41
C GLU A 8 2.40 4.03 -12.15
N ILE A 9 2.42 5.36 -12.08
CA ILE A 9 1.38 6.22 -12.64
C ILE A 9 1.88 6.82 -13.96
N ARG A 10 0.99 6.81 -14.97
CA ARG A 10 1.30 7.43 -16.27
C ARG A 10 1.49 8.93 -16.10
N GLN A 11 2.51 9.49 -16.77
CA GLN A 11 2.73 10.93 -16.79
C GLN A 11 1.50 11.67 -17.35
N GLY A 12 1.20 12.81 -16.75
CA GLY A 12 0.07 13.63 -17.15
C GLY A 12 -1.24 13.26 -16.46
N VAL A 13 -1.29 12.14 -15.73
CA VAL A 13 -2.43 11.78 -14.89
C VAL A 13 -2.19 12.33 -13.50
N GLY A 14 -3.15 13.07 -12.96
CA GLY A 14 -3.04 13.62 -11.61
C GLY A 14 -3.08 12.53 -10.54
N HIS A 15 -2.24 12.68 -9.52
CA HIS A 15 -2.23 11.77 -8.36
C HIS A 15 -3.57 11.76 -7.65
N ASP A 16 -4.32 12.87 -7.71
CA ASP A 16 -5.61 13.00 -7.02
C ASP A 16 -6.66 12.00 -7.52
N THR A 17 -6.69 11.74 -8.84
CA THR A 17 -7.62 10.78 -9.42
C THR A 17 -7.33 9.36 -8.92
N VAL A 18 -6.06 8.97 -8.91
CA VAL A 18 -5.64 7.66 -8.43
C VAL A 18 -5.87 7.53 -6.93
N SER A 19 -5.52 8.56 -6.16
CA SER A 19 -5.71 8.57 -4.71
C SER A 19 -7.18 8.46 -4.33
N ALA A 20 -8.07 9.18 -5.01
CA ALA A 20 -9.50 9.10 -4.78
C ALA A 20 -10.04 7.70 -5.06
N HIS A 21 -9.57 7.06 -6.14
CA HIS A 21 -9.94 5.70 -6.46
C HIS A 21 -9.50 4.72 -5.36
N LEU A 22 -8.25 4.81 -4.92
CA LEU A 22 -7.72 3.94 -3.88
C LEU A 22 -8.45 4.12 -2.55
N GLU A 23 -8.78 5.36 -2.21
CA GLU A 23 -9.54 5.68 -1.00
C GLU A 23 -10.94 5.05 -1.01
N SER A 24 -11.51 4.78 -2.17
CA SER A 24 -12.81 4.15 -2.31
C SER A 24 -12.79 2.63 -2.04
N ILE A 25 -11.62 2.03 -1.90
CA ILE A 25 -11.44 0.60 -1.70
C ILE A 25 -11.20 0.33 -0.21
N PRO A 26 -12.15 -0.29 0.51
CA PRO A 26 -12.02 -0.48 1.96
C PRO A 26 -10.80 -1.31 2.38
N GLU A 27 -10.38 -2.24 1.53
CA GLU A 27 -9.24 -3.12 1.80
C GLU A 27 -7.89 -2.41 1.69
N VAL A 28 -7.85 -1.21 1.12
CA VAL A 28 -6.64 -0.38 1.07
C VAL A 28 -6.51 0.35 2.40
N LEU A 29 -5.46 0.02 3.16
CA LEU A 29 -5.26 0.57 4.50
C LEU A 29 -4.40 1.83 4.48
N GLU A 30 -3.39 1.88 3.62
CA GLU A 30 -2.44 2.99 3.56
C GLU A 30 -1.93 3.14 2.14
N VAL A 31 -1.67 4.38 1.74
CA VAL A 31 -1.03 4.70 0.47
C VAL A 31 0.00 5.79 0.71
N PHE A 32 1.20 5.58 0.21
CA PHE A 32 2.29 6.54 0.33
C PHE A 32 2.82 6.90 -1.06
N THR A 33 3.18 8.16 -1.24
CA THR A 33 4.05 8.55 -2.35
C THR A 33 5.46 8.15 -1.97
N ILE A 34 6.16 7.48 -2.87
CA ILE A 34 7.49 6.95 -2.57
C ILE A 34 8.54 7.48 -3.54
N THR A 35 9.80 7.38 -3.12
CA THR A 35 10.95 7.60 -3.98
C THR A 35 11.40 6.26 -4.58
N GLY A 36 12.15 6.30 -5.67
CA GLY A 36 12.67 5.09 -6.31
C GLY A 36 11.71 4.51 -7.34
N ALA A 37 11.70 3.19 -7.45
CA ALA A 37 10.87 2.49 -8.43
C ALA A 37 9.40 2.51 -8.02
N GLY A 38 8.56 3.00 -8.93
CA GLY A 38 7.13 3.19 -8.67
C GLY A 38 6.85 4.56 -8.07
N ASP A 39 5.60 4.97 -8.13
CA ASP A 39 5.18 6.29 -7.65
C ASP A 39 4.46 6.21 -6.31
N LEU A 40 3.69 5.14 -6.13
CA LEU A 40 2.91 4.92 -4.91
C LEU A 40 3.22 3.54 -4.31
N TRP A 41 3.14 3.48 -3.00
CA TRP A 41 3.20 2.25 -2.22
C TRP A 41 1.88 2.10 -1.48
N CYS A 42 1.25 0.94 -1.64
CA CYS A 42 -0.07 0.68 -1.08
C CYS A 42 -0.02 -0.57 -0.21
N ARG A 43 -0.60 -0.50 0.99
CA ARG A 43 -0.81 -1.66 1.85
C ARG A 43 -2.28 -2.02 1.84
N CYS A 44 -2.59 -3.27 1.51
CA CYS A 44 -3.96 -3.76 1.49
C CYS A 44 -4.09 -5.11 2.20
N VAL A 45 -5.31 -5.43 2.59
CA VAL A 45 -5.64 -6.68 3.27
C VAL A 45 -6.75 -7.40 2.52
N ALA A 46 -6.78 -8.71 2.67
CA ALA A 46 -7.80 -9.56 2.08
C ALA A 46 -8.03 -10.78 2.97
N ARG A 47 -9.13 -11.49 2.74
CA ARG A 47 -9.50 -12.67 3.53
C ARG A 47 -8.70 -13.91 3.14
N SER A 48 -8.23 -13.95 1.89
CA SER A 48 -7.49 -15.07 1.33
C SER A 48 -6.65 -14.59 0.15
N ASN A 49 -5.79 -15.45 -0.38
CA ASN A 49 -5.02 -15.13 -1.59
C ASN A 49 -5.93 -14.88 -2.79
N ALA A 50 -7.01 -15.65 -2.92
CA ALA A 50 -7.98 -15.44 -3.99
C ALA A 50 -8.71 -14.09 -3.84
N ASP A 51 -9.07 -13.73 -2.62
CA ASP A 51 -9.68 -12.44 -2.32
C ASP A 51 -8.70 -11.29 -2.57
N LEU A 52 -7.42 -11.49 -2.30
CA LEU A 52 -6.38 -10.49 -2.58
C LEU A 52 -6.33 -10.18 -4.08
N GLN A 53 -6.48 -11.18 -4.95
CA GLN A 53 -6.52 -10.95 -6.38
C GLN A 53 -7.68 -10.02 -6.77
N ARG A 54 -8.83 -10.20 -6.16
CA ARG A 54 -9.98 -9.31 -6.35
C ARG A 54 -9.66 -7.88 -5.93
N VAL A 55 -8.99 -7.71 -4.79
CA VAL A 55 -8.56 -6.39 -4.31
C VAL A 55 -7.57 -5.75 -5.27
N ILE A 56 -6.59 -6.50 -5.74
CA ILE A 56 -5.61 -6.02 -6.72
C ILE A 56 -6.32 -5.58 -8.00
N ASP A 57 -7.25 -6.37 -8.51
CA ASP A 57 -8.00 -6.03 -9.71
C ASP A 57 -8.78 -4.73 -9.52
N SER A 58 -9.33 -4.52 -8.34
CA SER A 58 -10.02 -3.26 -8.00
C SER A 58 -9.05 -2.08 -7.96
N VAL A 59 -7.87 -2.27 -7.40
CA VAL A 59 -6.84 -1.22 -7.32
C VAL A 59 -6.42 -0.77 -8.71
N VAL A 60 -6.16 -1.70 -9.61
CA VAL A 60 -5.66 -1.37 -10.95
C VAL A 60 -6.75 -0.99 -11.95
N ALA A 61 -8.00 -0.99 -11.54
CA ALA A 61 -9.13 -0.68 -12.42
C ALA A 61 -9.20 0.80 -12.81
N VAL A 62 -8.48 1.69 -12.14
CA VAL A 62 -8.44 3.11 -12.48
C VAL A 62 -7.50 3.34 -13.66
N GLU A 63 -7.90 4.23 -14.57
CA GLU A 63 -7.01 4.66 -15.64
C GLU A 63 -5.84 5.46 -15.06
N GLY A 64 -4.65 5.26 -15.60
CA GLY A 64 -3.45 5.96 -15.17
C GLY A 64 -2.43 5.09 -14.46
N ILE A 65 -2.80 3.91 -13.99
CA ILE A 65 -1.84 2.94 -13.45
C ILE A 65 -1.32 2.12 -14.63
N VAL A 66 -0.02 2.22 -14.89
CA VAL A 66 0.62 1.56 -16.05
C VAL A 66 1.37 0.30 -15.66
N ARG A 67 1.73 0.17 -14.39
CA ARG A 67 2.44 -1.01 -13.88
C ARG A 67 2.19 -1.16 -12.40
N THR A 68 2.04 -2.41 -11.98
CA THR A 68 1.93 -2.75 -10.56
C THR A 68 2.80 -3.96 -10.26
N ALA A 69 3.39 -3.97 -9.08
CA ALA A 69 4.08 -5.14 -8.54
C ALA A 69 3.52 -5.42 -7.16
N THR A 70 3.32 -6.69 -6.85
CA THR A 70 2.71 -7.12 -5.60
C THR A 70 3.69 -7.98 -4.81
N VAL A 71 3.79 -7.66 -3.51
CA VAL A 71 4.50 -8.49 -2.54
C VAL A 71 3.49 -8.92 -1.48
N ILE A 72 3.47 -10.21 -1.17
CA ILE A 72 2.57 -10.76 -0.15
C ILE A 72 3.36 -11.01 1.12
N ALA A 73 2.89 -10.49 2.25
CA ALA A 73 3.47 -10.78 3.54
C ALA A 73 3.10 -12.21 3.94
N LEU A 74 4.10 -13.06 4.12
CA LEU A 74 3.87 -14.46 4.47
C LEU A 74 3.71 -14.65 5.98
N ALA A 75 4.44 -13.87 6.77
CA ALA A 75 4.38 -13.95 8.24
C ALA A 75 4.80 -12.60 8.83
N THR A 76 4.18 -12.25 9.94
CA THR A 76 4.57 -11.06 10.70
C THR A 76 5.69 -11.44 11.67
N GLN A 77 6.88 -10.88 11.45
CA GLN A 77 8.02 -11.09 12.35
C GLN A 77 7.94 -10.14 13.55
N ILE A 78 7.62 -8.87 13.28
CA ILE A 78 7.42 -7.86 14.31
C ILE A 78 6.14 -7.11 13.95
N PRO A 79 5.09 -7.19 14.77
CA PRO A 79 3.88 -6.42 14.52
C PRO A 79 4.12 -4.93 14.75
N HIS A 80 3.23 -4.10 14.22
CA HIS A 80 3.31 -2.66 14.42
C HIS A 80 3.39 -2.35 15.92
N ARG A 81 4.35 -1.51 16.30
CA ARG A 81 4.58 -1.16 17.70
C ARG A 81 5.21 0.23 17.79
N ILE A 82 4.92 0.94 18.88
CA ILE A 82 5.48 2.26 19.14
C ILE A 82 6.14 2.37 20.52
N VAL A 83 5.85 1.44 21.43
CA VAL A 83 6.34 1.52 22.81
C VAL A 83 7.87 1.58 22.92
N PRO A 84 8.64 0.72 22.22
CA PRO A 84 10.09 0.80 22.27
C PRO A 84 10.63 2.14 21.77
N LEU A 85 9.99 2.75 20.79
CA LEU A 85 10.38 4.07 20.27
C LEU A 85 10.16 5.14 21.33
N LEU A 86 9.03 5.10 22.04
CA LEU A 86 8.74 6.05 23.11
C LEU A 86 9.72 5.90 24.26
N GLN A 87 10.07 4.66 24.63
CA GLN A 87 11.06 4.39 25.68
C GLN A 87 12.44 4.91 25.29
N ALA A 88 12.86 4.67 24.05
CA ALA A 88 14.15 5.17 23.55
C ALA A 88 14.21 6.70 23.56
N ALA A 89 13.12 7.37 23.21
CA ALA A 89 13.06 8.83 23.22
C ALA A 89 13.21 9.39 24.64
N VAL A 90 12.61 8.73 25.62
CA VAL A 90 12.76 9.13 27.04
C VAL A 90 14.18 8.89 27.54
N GLU A 91 14.80 7.77 27.18
CA GLU A 91 16.15 7.40 27.62
C GLU A 91 17.23 8.29 27.03
N THR A 92 17.01 8.92 25.89
CA THR A 92 17.97 9.81 25.25
C THR A 92 17.95 11.23 25.80
N GLU A 93 16.99 11.55 26.64
CA GLU A 93 16.93 12.83 27.36
C GLU A 93 17.66 12.71 28.70
#